data_9f28c52b912ef1a809e8586c7298136b
#
_entry.id   9f28c52b912ef1a809e8586c7298136b
#
_cell.length_a   1.000
_cell.length_b   1.000
_cell.length_c   1.000
_cell.angle_alpha   90.00
_cell.angle_beta   90.00
_cell.angle_gamma   90.00
#
_symmetry.space_group_name_H-M   'P 1'
#
loop_
_entity.id
_entity.type
_entity.pdbx_description
1 polymer ?
#
loop_
_entity_poly.entity_id
_entity_poly.type
_entity_poly.pdbx_seq_one_letter_code
_entity_poly.pdbx_strand_id
1 'polypeptide(L)'
;MKQKDKFLLLMVLSCLPLGNAVAEQTGAGLYSPINQEVLQNTVKITGQVIDPNGEPIIGATVMEKGTTNGIVTDLDGNFSLTVFPSHKLQISYVGFQTQELNIGSNRSFKIVLKEDTELLDEVVVVGYGSVKKSDLTGAVASVSTQDLIRSGRTDAVGAMQGALPGVQIQRSNSKPGGEYNILIRGLNTISGSTSPLIVVDGVPGASLSNLNPDDIEKIDILKDASSTAIYGSRATNGVVMVTTKRGKIGKVKIDYSGYAGYRKYTNMPDMMSGEEYVQLAREAKRAGNNNKYVDDSQIFTASELKAIQDGNYFDWVDAVSSPAFMTNHTISATGGNEMATYALSAGYYFEDGMLEPQEYSRYGGKVHRNSILRAERKTRGGMCL
;
A
#
# COMPACT_ATOMS: atom_id res chain seq x y z
N MET A 1 25.00 23.24 4.29
CA MET A 1 23.58 23.46 3.97
C MET A 1 23.49 24.31 2.72
N LYS A 2 23.22 23.68 1.59
CA LYS A 2 23.13 24.34 0.28
C LYS A 2 21.80 25.12 0.18
N GLN A 3 21.81 26.21 -0.55
CA GLN A 3 20.73 27.19 -0.70
C GLN A 3 19.36 26.62 -1.15
N LYS A 4 19.31 25.37 -1.63
CA LYS A 4 18.09 24.65 -2.02
C LYS A 4 17.21 24.22 -0.85
N ASP A 5 17.79 23.94 0.32
CA ASP A 5 17.05 23.47 1.50
C ASP A 5 16.17 24.55 2.14
N LYS A 6 16.52 25.83 1.93
CA LYS A 6 15.72 26.97 2.44
C LYS A 6 14.39 27.15 1.69
N PHE A 7 14.32 26.73 0.43
CA PHE A 7 13.09 26.88 -0.38
C PHE A 7 12.07 25.79 -0.07
N LEU A 8 12.51 24.59 0.24
CA LEU A 8 11.62 23.48 0.60
C LEU A 8 11.04 23.66 2.00
N LEU A 9 11.82 24.18 2.93
CA LEU A 9 11.39 24.47 4.30
C LEU A 9 10.33 25.58 4.36
N LEU A 10 10.39 26.55 3.44
CA LEU A 10 9.43 27.67 3.39
C LEU A 10 8.06 27.24 2.83
N MET A 11 8.00 26.22 1.96
CA MET A 11 6.73 25.74 1.40
C MET A 11 5.93 24.87 2.37
N VAL A 12 6.60 24.16 3.30
CA VAL A 12 5.92 23.34 4.31
C VAL A 12 5.37 24.20 5.48
N LEU A 13 5.96 25.37 5.73
CA LEU A 13 5.55 26.24 6.82
C LEU A 13 4.35 27.15 6.48
N SER A 14 3.97 27.29 5.22
CA SER A 14 2.87 28.17 4.77
C SER A 14 1.47 27.56 4.83
N CYS A 15 1.33 26.28 5.18
CA CYS A 15 0.05 25.56 5.24
C CYS A 15 -0.49 25.29 6.64
N LEU A 16 0.09 25.85 7.69
CA LEU A 16 -0.48 25.76 9.04
C LEU A 16 -1.36 26.98 9.30
N PRO A 17 -2.69 26.80 9.50
CA PRO A 17 -3.52 27.90 9.97
C PRO A 17 -3.15 28.22 11.42
N LEU A 18 -2.69 29.44 11.66
CA LEU A 18 -2.55 30.03 13.00
C LEU A 18 -3.95 30.20 13.61
N GLY A 19 -4.41 29.18 14.31
CA GLY A 19 -5.53 29.30 15.24
C GLY A 19 -5.05 29.86 16.55
N ASN A 20 -5.32 31.13 16.80
CA ASN A 20 -5.12 31.77 18.11
C ASN A 20 -6.12 31.17 19.10
N ALA A 21 -5.67 30.28 19.96
CA ALA A 21 -6.41 29.89 21.15
C ALA A 21 -6.00 30.85 22.29
N VAL A 22 -6.84 31.83 22.57
CA VAL A 22 -6.80 32.62 23.79
C VAL A 22 -7.37 31.73 24.91
N ALA A 23 -6.53 31.31 25.82
CA ALA A 23 -6.95 30.68 27.06
C ALA A 23 -7.33 31.78 28.07
N GLU A 24 -8.61 31.97 28.26
CA GLU A 24 -9.15 32.76 29.37
C GLU A 24 -9.44 31.82 30.55
N GLN A 25 -8.61 31.92 31.57
CA GLN A 25 -8.88 31.32 32.88
C GLN A 25 -9.86 32.23 33.64
N THR A 26 -11.06 31.77 33.86
CA THR A 26 -11.86 32.24 34.99
C THR A 26 -12.51 31.05 35.69
N GLY A 27 -12.25 31.01 36.97
CA GLY A 27 -12.64 29.92 37.85
C GLY A 27 -14.09 30.01 38.31
N ALA A 28 -14.36 29.09 39.19
CA ALA A 28 -15.49 28.90 40.06
C ALA A 28 -16.72 28.14 39.48
N GLY A 29 -16.78 26.96 39.93
CA GLY A 29 -17.86 26.12 40.37
C GLY A 29 -19.29 26.43 39.95
N LEU A 30 -19.89 25.45 39.32
CA LEU A 30 -21.28 25.05 39.56
C LEU A 30 -21.45 23.64 39.05
N TYR A 31 -21.48 22.68 39.96
CA TYR A 31 -22.07 21.39 39.71
C TYR A 31 -23.50 21.60 39.28
N SER A 32 -23.80 21.49 38.00
CA SER A 32 -25.17 21.27 37.53
C SER A 32 -25.48 19.79 37.66
N PRO A 33 -26.57 19.40 38.26
CA PRO A 33 -26.99 18.00 38.27
C PRO A 33 -27.26 17.59 36.84
N ILE A 34 -26.60 16.51 36.41
CA ILE A 34 -26.90 15.81 35.15
C ILE A 34 -28.40 15.47 35.21
N ASN A 35 -29.18 16.08 34.34
CA ASN A 35 -30.60 15.82 34.20
C ASN A 35 -30.84 14.33 34.02
N GLN A 36 -31.46 13.72 34.99
CA GLN A 36 -31.99 12.34 34.97
C GLN A 36 -33.14 12.13 33.98
N GLU A 37 -33.46 13.10 33.13
CA GLU A 37 -34.55 12.98 32.15
C GLU A 37 -34.24 12.19 30.89
N VAL A 38 -32.96 11.82 30.62
CA VAL A 38 -32.58 11.06 29.42
C VAL A 38 -32.83 9.54 29.56
N LEU A 39 -33.11 9.04 30.78
CA LEU A 39 -33.30 7.61 31.03
C LEU A 39 -34.75 7.09 30.81
N GLN A 40 -35.69 7.94 30.45
CA GLN A 40 -37.12 7.52 30.39
C GLN A 40 -37.62 7.06 29.01
N ASN A 41 -36.80 7.08 27.94
CA ASN A 41 -37.28 6.69 26.61
C ASN A 41 -36.53 5.51 25.96
N THR A 42 -35.77 4.74 26.72
CA THR A 42 -35.16 3.53 26.19
C THR A 42 -36.11 2.33 26.32
N VAL A 43 -36.08 1.47 25.30
CA VAL A 43 -36.91 0.28 25.26
C VAL A 43 -36.05 -0.96 25.08
N LYS A 44 -36.41 -2.01 25.78
CA LYS A 44 -35.80 -3.32 25.62
C LYS A 44 -36.43 -4.01 24.42
N ILE A 45 -35.60 -4.37 23.43
CA ILE A 45 -35.97 -5.15 22.26
C ILE A 45 -35.32 -6.53 22.35
N THR A 46 -35.99 -7.52 21.81
CA THR A 46 -35.49 -8.88 21.66
C THR A 46 -35.68 -9.33 20.23
N GLY A 47 -34.91 -10.28 19.79
CA GLY A 47 -35.09 -10.83 18.45
C GLY A 47 -34.19 -12.01 18.17
N GLN A 48 -34.39 -12.60 17.00
CA GLN A 48 -33.60 -13.70 16.48
C GLN A 48 -33.12 -13.34 15.09
N VAL A 49 -31.85 -13.64 14.84
CA VAL A 49 -31.19 -13.48 13.52
C VAL A 49 -31.00 -14.85 12.92
N ILE A 50 -31.56 -15.05 11.73
CA ILE A 50 -31.52 -16.32 11.01
C ILE A 50 -31.03 -16.09 9.56
N ASP A 51 -30.60 -17.15 8.92
CA ASP A 51 -30.27 -17.17 7.49
C ASP A 51 -31.53 -17.42 6.63
N PRO A 52 -31.43 -17.40 5.27
CA PRO A 52 -32.56 -17.70 4.37
C PRO A 52 -33.10 -19.14 4.49
N ASN A 53 -32.31 -20.06 5.02
CA ASN A 53 -32.68 -21.48 5.21
C ASN A 53 -33.41 -21.68 6.58
N GLY A 54 -33.39 -20.65 7.43
CA GLY A 54 -33.98 -20.68 8.75
C GLY A 54 -33.05 -21.12 9.87
N GLU A 55 -31.74 -21.24 9.60
CA GLU A 55 -30.72 -21.58 10.59
C GLU A 55 -30.31 -20.33 11.39
N PRO A 56 -30.10 -20.46 12.72
CA PRO A 56 -29.71 -19.33 13.57
C PRO A 56 -28.26 -18.87 13.25
N ILE A 57 -28.08 -17.55 13.13
CA ILE A 57 -26.75 -16.96 12.91
C ILE A 57 -26.14 -16.59 14.26
N ILE A 58 -25.09 -17.32 14.65
CA ILE A 58 -24.34 -17.15 15.89
C ILE A 58 -23.32 -16.04 15.72
N GLY A 59 -23.21 -15.10 16.67
CA GLY A 59 -22.19 -14.05 16.65
C GLY A 59 -22.47 -12.89 15.68
N ALA A 60 -23.69 -12.77 15.14
CA ALA A 60 -24.10 -11.61 14.38
C ALA A 60 -24.09 -10.36 15.27
N THR A 61 -23.55 -9.28 14.79
CA THR A 61 -23.50 -8.00 15.50
C THR A 61 -24.80 -7.24 15.29
N VAL A 62 -25.48 -6.92 16.40
CA VAL A 62 -26.70 -6.11 16.44
C VAL A 62 -26.36 -4.81 17.15
N MET A 63 -26.42 -3.68 16.46
CA MET A 63 -25.97 -2.38 16.97
C MET A 63 -27.03 -1.31 16.73
N GLU A 64 -27.15 -0.39 17.67
CA GLU A 64 -27.94 0.82 17.51
C GLU A 64 -27.15 1.82 16.63
N LYS A 65 -27.67 2.12 15.44
CA LYS A 65 -26.96 2.93 14.44
C LYS A 65 -26.57 4.31 14.95
N GLY A 66 -25.28 4.64 14.81
CA GLY A 66 -24.72 5.92 15.23
C GLY A 66 -24.27 5.97 16.69
N THR A 67 -24.32 4.82 17.41
CA THR A 67 -23.85 4.70 18.79
C THR A 67 -22.88 3.53 18.93
N THR A 68 -22.27 3.38 20.11
CA THR A 68 -21.47 2.21 20.48
C THR A 68 -22.29 1.13 21.21
N ASN A 69 -23.63 1.31 21.31
CA ASN A 69 -24.52 0.39 21.97
C ASN A 69 -24.87 -0.78 21.06
N GLY A 70 -24.35 -1.98 21.36
CA GLY A 70 -24.55 -3.17 20.56
C GLY A 70 -24.30 -4.47 21.34
N ILE A 71 -24.75 -5.57 20.77
CA ILE A 71 -24.57 -6.93 21.30
C ILE A 71 -24.35 -7.89 20.14
N VAL A 72 -23.84 -9.07 20.44
CA VAL A 72 -23.75 -10.21 19.50
C VAL A 72 -24.79 -11.24 19.81
N THR A 73 -25.29 -11.96 18.79
CA THR A 73 -26.28 -13.03 18.95
C THR A 73 -25.65 -14.25 19.62
N ASP A 74 -26.48 -14.96 20.40
CA ASP A 74 -26.14 -16.20 21.10
C ASP A 74 -26.15 -17.43 20.17
N LEU A 75 -26.01 -18.66 20.76
CA LEU A 75 -25.97 -19.93 20.03
C LEU A 75 -27.27 -20.24 19.26
N ASP A 76 -28.39 -19.69 19.67
CA ASP A 76 -29.69 -19.83 19.03
C ASP A 76 -30.04 -18.62 18.15
N GLY A 77 -29.05 -17.73 17.89
CA GLY A 77 -29.25 -16.52 17.11
C GLY A 77 -30.06 -15.43 17.82
N ASN A 78 -30.34 -15.53 19.12
CA ASN A 78 -31.14 -14.55 19.86
C ASN A 78 -30.26 -13.37 20.32
N PHE A 79 -30.91 -12.21 20.46
CA PHE A 79 -30.32 -11.03 21.07
C PHE A 79 -31.33 -10.28 21.95
N SER A 80 -30.79 -9.49 22.88
CA SER A 80 -31.58 -8.60 23.72
C SER A 80 -30.80 -7.31 23.96
N LEU A 81 -31.32 -6.18 23.48
CA LEU A 81 -30.64 -4.88 23.52
C LEU A 81 -31.62 -3.81 23.99
N THR A 82 -31.12 -2.86 24.78
CA THR A 82 -31.88 -1.68 25.20
C THR A 82 -31.51 -0.49 24.34
N VAL A 83 -32.45 0.11 23.62
CA VAL A 83 -32.23 1.10 22.56
C VAL A 83 -33.25 2.23 22.61
N PHE A 84 -32.97 3.32 21.92
CA PHE A 84 -33.91 4.40 21.69
C PHE A 84 -34.89 4.06 20.55
N PRO A 85 -36.21 4.18 20.74
CA PRO A 85 -37.19 3.85 19.70
C PRO A 85 -37.08 4.67 18.43
N SER A 86 -36.49 5.86 18.51
CA SER A 86 -36.24 6.76 17.36
C SER A 86 -35.07 6.37 16.52
N HIS A 87 -34.18 5.49 16.99
CA HIS A 87 -32.99 5.06 16.27
C HIS A 87 -33.28 3.85 15.38
N LYS A 88 -32.31 3.52 14.54
CA LYS A 88 -32.34 2.33 13.69
C LYS A 88 -31.47 1.26 14.30
N LEU A 89 -31.84 0.03 14.08
CA LEU A 89 -31.03 -1.15 14.38
C LEU A 89 -30.23 -1.51 13.14
N GLN A 90 -28.95 -1.72 13.29
CA GLN A 90 -28.05 -2.20 12.24
C GLN A 90 -27.58 -3.60 12.62
N ILE A 91 -27.79 -4.56 11.72
CA ILE A 91 -27.41 -5.95 11.91
C ILE A 91 -26.38 -6.30 10.81
N SER A 92 -25.24 -6.86 11.24
CA SER A 92 -24.17 -7.26 10.33
C SER A 92 -23.55 -8.59 10.76
N TYR A 93 -23.20 -9.41 9.76
CA TYR A 93 -22.45 -10.64 9.94
C TYR A 93 -21.55 -10.90 8.73
N VAL A 94 -20.43 -11.57 8.94
CA VAL A 94 -19.48 -11.88 7.85
C VAL A 94 -20.13 -12.80 6.84
N GLY A 95 -20.14 -12.40 5.55
CA GLY A 95 -20.80 -13.16 4.48
C GLY A 95 -22.28 -12.84 4.27
N PHE A 96 -22.83 -11.85 4.98
CA PHE A 96 -24.22 -11.44 4.83
C PHE A 96 -24.34 -9.92 4.63
N GLN A 97 -25.37 -9.51 3.89
CA GLN A 97 -25.67 -8.09 3.67
C GLN A 97 -26.10 -7.41 4.96
N THR A 98 -25.47 -6.27 5.27
CA THR A 98 -25.84 -5.46 6.42
C THR A 98 -27.26 -4.94 6.25
N GLN A 99 -28.14 -5.23 7.23
CA GLN A 99 -29.54 -4.81 7.23
C GLN A 99 -29.80 -3.72 8.24
N GLU A 100 -30.59 -2.72 7.87
CA GLU A 100 -31.05 -1.65 8.76
C GLU A 100 -32.56 -1.75 8.96
N LEU A 101 -32.99 -1.70 10.23
CA LEU A 101 -34.40 -1.77 10.63
C LEU A 101 -34.77 -0.58 11.50
N ASN A 102 -35.97 -0.04 11.31
CA ASN A 102 -36.51 0.96 12.20
C ASN A 102 -37.08 0.25 13.44
N ILE A 103 -36.73 0.75 14.63
CA ILE A 103 -37.17 0.16 15.91
C ILE A 103 -38.68 0.47 16.17
N GLY A 104 -39.03 1.74 16.15
CA GLY A 104 -40.42 2.17 16.34
C GLY A 104 -41.08 1.59 17.60
N SER A 105 -42.30 1.06 17.45
CA SER A 105 -43.08 0.41 18.53
C SER A 105 -42.84 -1.09 18.67
N ASN A 106 -42.07 -1.70 17.75
CA ASN A 106 -41.79 -3.14 17.78
C ASN A 106 -40.85 -3.50 18.93
N ARG A 107 -41.10 -4.61 19.61
CA ARG A 107 -40.29 -5.10 20.73
C ARG A 107 -39.67 -6.46 20.45
N SER A 108 -40.16 -7.17 19.43
CA SER A 108 -39.62 -8.46 19.01
C SER A 108 -39.36 -8.45 17.50
N PHE A 109 -38.16 -8.90 17.10
CA PHE A 109 -37.73 -8.90 15.73
C PHE A 109 -37.29 -10.32 15.30
N LYS A 110 -37.78 -10.75 14.14
CA LYS A 110 -37.23 -11.90 13.44
C LYS A 110 -36.56 -11.40 12.19
N ILE A 111 -35.23 -11.51 12.16
CA ILE A 111 -34.37 -10.89 11.13
C ILE A 111 -33.79 -11.99 10.27
N VAL A 112 -34.11 -11.97 8.99
CA VAL A 112 -33.53 -12.88 8.01
C VAL A 112 -32.45 -12.10 7.28
N LEU A 113 -31.17 -12.40 7.52
CA LEU A 113 -30.06 -11.82 6.76
C LEU A 113 -29.96 -12.51 5.41
N LYS A 114 -29.85 -11.72 4.36
CA LYS A 114 -29.56 -12.25 3.03
C LYS A 114 -28.07 -12.48 2.91
N GLU A 115 -27.68 -13.62 2.36
CA GLU A 115 -26.29 -13.86 2.02
C GLU A 115 -25.80 -12.74 1.12
N ASP A 116 -24.61 -12.22 1.44
CA ASP A 116 -23.94 -11.28 0.57
C ASP A 116 -23.33 -12.08 -0.59
N THR A 117 -24.17 -12.36 -1.59
CA THR A 117 -23.75 -12.97 -2.84
C THR A 117 -22.92 -12.02 -3.71
N GLU A 118 -22.73 -10.77 -3.29
CA GLU A 118 -21.59 -9.98 -3.67
C GLU A 118 -20.35 -10.44 -2.88
N LEU A 119 -20.07 -11.75 -2.84
CA LEU A 119 -18.70 -12.22 -2.94
C LEU A 119 -18.16 -11.41 -4.12
N LEU A 120 -17.28 -10.48 -3.84
CA LEU A 120 -16.47 -9.83 -4.85
C LEU A 120 -15.91 -10.97 -5.69
N ASP A 121 -16.60 -11.32 -6.78
CA ASP A 121 -16.08 -12.21 -7.79
C ASP A 121 -14.77 -11.56 -8.18
N GLU A 122 -13.67 -12.05 -7.63
CA GLU A 122 -12.34 -11.53 -7.89
C GLU A 122 -12.10 -11.73 -9.39
N VAL A 123 -12.37 -10.67 -10.14
CA VAL A 123 -12.26 -10.66 -11.59
C VAL A 123 -10.79 -10.44 -11.91
N VAL A 124 -10.20 -11.37 -12.60
CA VAL A 124 -8.84 -11.27 -13.13
C VAL A 124 -8.93 -10.79 -14.57
N VAL A 125 -8.18 -9.74 -14.90
CA VAL A 125 -8.03 -9.29 -16.27
C VAL A 125 -7.12 -10.27 -16.99
N VAL A 126 -7.60 -10.92 -18.05
CA VAL A 126 -6.81 -11.87 -18.86
C VAL A 126 -6.82 -11.37 -20.29
N GLY A 127 -5.67 -10.93 -20.78
CA GLY A 127 -5.54 -10.43 -22.15
C GLY A 127 -6.42 -9.22 -22.45
N TYR A 128 -7.37 -9.41 -23.36
CA TYR A 128 -8.29 -8.35 -23.81
C TYR A 128 -9.66 -8.39 -23.11
N GLY A 129 -9.81 -9.21 -22.05
CA GLY A 129 -11.06 -9.38 -21.32
C GLY A 129 -10.86 -9.58 -19.83
N SER A 130 -11.94 -9.50 -19.07
CA SER A 130 -11.99 -9.83 -17.65
C SER A 130 -12.74 -11.16 -17.47
N VAL A 131 -12.13 -12.11 -16.78
CA VAL A 131 -12.70 -13.43 -16.47
C VAL A 131 -12.74 -13.56 -14.94
N LYS A 132 -13.77 -14.23 -14.43
CA LYS A 132 -13.83 -14.53 -12.99
C LYS A 132 -12.63 -15.41 -12.61
N LYS A 133 -12.02 -15.15 -11.46
CA LYS A 133 -10.89 -15.94 -10.96
C LYS A 133 -11.26 -17.41 -10.80
N SER A 134 -12.51 -17.69 -10.45
CA SER A 134 -13.08 -19.04 -10.37
C SER A 134 -13.05 -19.81 -11.72
N ASP A 135 -13.12 -19.07 -12.83
CA ASP A 135 -13.21 -19.65 -14.18
C ASP A 135 -11.82 -19.85 -14.81
N LEU A 136 -10.77 -19.35 -14.14
CA LEU A 136 -9.40 -19.56 -14.56
C LEU A 136 -8.89 -20.91 -14.08
N THR A 137 -8.59 -21.80 -15.01
CA THR A 137 -7.99 -23.12 -14.74
C THR A 137 -6.51 -23.02 -14.33
N GLY A 138 -5.89 -21.86 -14.45
CA GLY A 138 -4.48 -21.61 -14.16
C GLY A 138 -4.24 -21.03 -12.75
N ALA A 139 -3.05 -21.28 -12.18
CA ALA A 139 -2.64 -20.70 -10.90
C ALA A 139 -2.36 -19.19 -11.04
N VAL A 140 -3.29 -18.38 -10.56
CA VAL A 140 -3.17 -16.93 -10.47
C VAL A 140 -2.97 -16.52 -9.01
N ALA A 141 -1.95 -15.73 -8.74
CA ALA A 141 -1.74 -15.12 -7.44
C ALA A 141 -1.99 -13.61 -7.53
N SER A 142 -2.82 -13.09 -6.64
CA SER A 142 -3.23 -11.69 -6.63
C SER A 142 -2.80 -11.00 -5.34
N VAL A 143 -2.43 -9.71 -5.44
CA VAL A 143 -2.14 -8.83 -4.31
C VAL A 143 -2.96 -7.56 -4.48
N SER A 144 -3.69 -7.18 -3.43
CA SER A 144 -4.51 -5.97 -3.43
C SER A 144 -3.70 -4.72 -3.04
N THR A 145 -4.24 -3.53 -3.35
CA THR A 145 -3.67 -2.25 -2.89
C THR A 145 -3.47 -2.22 -1.37
N GLN A 146 -4.41 -2.79 -0.61
CA GLN A 146 -4.34 -2.78 0.86
C GLN A 146 -3.13 -3.57 1.38
N ASP A 147 -2.82 -4.69 0.74
CA ASP A 147 -1.65 -5.50 1.09
C ASP A 147 -0.34 -4.80 0.71
N LEU A 148 -0.33 -4.11 -0.45
CA LEU A 148 0.80 -3.30 -0.88
C LEU A 148 1.10 -2.17 0.12
N ILE A 149 0.08 -1.43 0.55
CA ILE A 149 0.23 -0.32 1.52
C ILE A 149 0.67 -0.85 2.90
N ARG A 150 0.11 -1.97 3.37
CA ARG A 150 0.49 -2.59 4.65
C ARG A 150 1.95 -3.02 4.72
N SER A 151 2.57 -3.30 3.60
CA SER A 151 3.99 -3.68 3.55
C SER A 151 4.92 -2.55 4.00
N GLY A 152 4.45 -1.30 4.04
CA GLY A 152 5.24 -0.10 4.40
C GLY A 152 6.37 0.20 3.42
N ARG A 153 6.38 -0.44 2.24
CA ARG A 153 7.41 -0.21 1.22
C ARG A 153 7.00 0.91 0.28
N THR A 154 7.98 1.62 -0.19
CA THR A 154 7.83 2.84 -0.98
C THR A 154 7.58 2.60 -2.46
N ASP A 155 7.77 1.36 -2.91
CA ASP A 155 7.61 0.94 -4.31
C ASP A 155 6.73 -0.31 -4.42
N ALA A 156 5.99 -0.40 -5.53
CA ALA A 156 5.03 -1.47 -5.77
C ALA A 156 5.69 -2.86 -5.85
N VAL A 157 6.88 -2.93 -6.40
CA VAL A 157 7.59 -4.20 -6.59
C VAL A 157 8.12 -4.73 -5.26
N GLY A 158 8.74 -3.84 -4.46
CA GLY A 158 9.19 -4.19 -3.12
C GLY A 158 8.03 -4.60 -2.21
N ALA A 159 6.86 -3.98 -2.36
CA ALA A 159 5.66 -4.32 -1.60
C ALA A 159 5.13 -5.74 -1.90
N MET A 160 5.38 -6.27 -3.10
CA MET A 160 5.02 -7.65 -3.46
C MET A 160 5.99 -8.70 -2.89
N GLN A 161 7.17 -8.28 -2.39
CA GLN A 161 8.19 -9.21 -1.90
C GLN A 161 7.68 -10.02 -0.71
N GLY A 162 7.65 -11.35 -0.85
CA GLY A 162 7.14 -12.25 0.17
C GLY A 162 5.61 -12.40 0.22
N ALA A 163 4.85 -11.58 -0.52
CA ALA A 163 3.39 -11.64 -0.55
C ALA A 163 2.85 -12.71 -1.52
N LEU A 164 3.65 -13.16 -2.48
CA LEU A 164 3.20 -14.01 -3.58
C LEU A 164 3.95 -15.35 -3.60
N PRO A 165 3.26 -16.49 -3.42
CA PRO A 165 3.90 -17.79 -3.47
C PRO A 165 4.45 -18.09 -4.88
N GLY A 166 5.70 -18.59 -4.95
CA GLY A 166 6.40 -18.92 -6.19
C GLY A 166 6.88 -17.72 -7.01
N VAL A 167 6.94 -16.54 -6.39
CA VAL A 167 7.54 -15.33 -6.97
C VAL A 167 8.69 -14.89 -6.10
N GLN A 168 9.87 -14.81 -6.68
CA GLN A 168 11.06 -14.29 -6.04
C GLN A 168 11.31 -12.87 -6.54
N ILE A 169 11.39 -11.93 -5.63
CA ILE A 169 11.66 -10.53 -5.92
C ILE A 169 12.91 -10.13 -5.17
N GLN A 170 13.90 -9.66 -5.90
CA GLN A 170 15.18 -9.25 -5.36
C GLN A 170 15.58 -7.90 -5.93
N ARG A 171 15.94 -6.96 -5.07
CA ARG A 171 16.46 -5.67 -5.50
C ARG A 171 17.86 -5.85 -6.10
N SER A 172 18.09 -5.34 -7.29
CA SER A 172 19.37 -5.50 -8.02
C SER A 172 20.51 -4.74 -7.35
N ASN A 173 20.18 -3.61 -6.72
CA ASN A 173 21.15 -2.76 -6.01
C ASN A 173 20.43 -1.90 -4.96
N SER A 174 21.19 -1.26 -4.07
CA SER A 174 20.66 -0.39 -3.01
C SER A 174 20.53 1.07 -3.42
N LYS A 175 20.75 1.41 -4.71
CA LYS A 175 20.62 2.78 -5.20
C LYS A 175 19.19 3.28 -5.11
N PRO A 176 18.95 4.58 -4.88
CA PRO A 176 17.64 5.20 -5.01
C PRO A 176 17.02 4.89 -6.38
N GLY A 177 15.72 4.56 -6.40
CA GLY A 177 15.04 4.18 -7.65
C GLY A 177 15.54 2.90 -8.31
N GLY A 178 16.33 2.07 -7.60
CA GLY A 178 16.95 0.86 -8.16
C GLY A 178 15.94 -0.16 -8.68
N GLU A 179 16.34 -0.90 -9.70
CA GLU A 179 15.53 -1.92 -10.35
C GLU A 179 15.41 -3.20 -9.52
N TYR A 180 14.38 -3.97 -9.79
CA TYR A 180 14.12 -5.27 -9.19
C TYR A 180 14.20 -6.39 -10.21
N ASN A 181 14.82 -7.49 -9.82
CA ASN A 181 14.74 -8.76 -10.52
C ASN A 181 13.53 -9.54 -10.00
N ILE A 182 12.61 -9.86 -10.90
CA ILE A 182 11.42 -10.66 -10.62
C ILE A 182 11.57 -12.00 -11.31
N LEU A 183 11.51 -13.07 -10.54
CA LEU A 183 11.54 -14.45 -11.05
C LEU A 183 10.25 -15.16 -10.66
N ILE A 184 9.60 -15.78 -11.63
CA ILE A 184 8.38 -16.58 -11.43
C ILE A 184 8.74 -18.05 -11.69
N ARG A 185 8.56 -18.91 -10.64
CA ARG A 185 8.87 -20.34 -10.69
C ARG A 185 10.33 -20.70 -11.03
N GLY A 186 11.26 -19.76 -10.87
CA GLY A 186 12.69 -19.99 -11.07
C GLY A 186 13.19 -19.66 -12.47
N LEU A 187 14.37 -20.17 -12.81
CA LEU A 187 15.06 -19.88 -14.06
C LEU A 187 14.59 -20.86 -15.15
N ASN A 188 14.05 -20.33 -16.25
CA ASN A 188 13.56 -21.12 -17.39
C ASN A 188 14.54 -21.13 -18.57
N THR A 189 15.59 -20.35 -18.52
CA THR A 189 16.54 -20.18 -19.64
C THR A 189 17.96 -20.09 -19.12
N ILE A 190 18.91 -20.54 -19.93
CA ILE A 190 20.33 -20.48 -19.62
C ILE A 190 20.97 -19.18 -20.16
N SER A 191 20.47 -18.64 -21.28
CA SER A 191 21.08 -17.50 -21.97
C SER A 191 20.11 -16.38 -22.32
N GLY A 192 18.81 -16.54 -22.04
CA GLY A 192 17.78 -15.54 -22.31
C GLY A 192 17.42 -14.67 -21.12
N SER A 193 16.55 -13.68 -21.34
CA SER A 193 15.96 -12.90 -20.24
C SER A 193 15.07 -13.78 -19.38
N THR A 194 15.21 -13.67 -18.07
CA THR A 194 14.38 -14.36 -17.06
C THR A 194 13.26 -13.49 -16.52
N SER A 195 13.21 -12.22 -16.93
CA SER A 195 12.21 -11.27 -16.47
C SER A 195 10.83 -11.59 -17.02
N PRO A 196 9.76 -11.53 -16.20
CA PRO A 196 8.39 -11.71 -16.65
C PRO A 196 7.95 -10.55 -17.55
N LEU A 197 6.91 -10.79 -18.36
CA LEU A 197 6.27 -9.73 -19.11
C LEU A 197 5.40 -8.89 -18.18
N ILE A 198 5.61 -7.58 -18.16
CA ILE A 198 4.81 -6.63 -17.39
C ILE A 198 3.73 -6.06 -18.30
N VAL A 199 2.48 -6.12 -17.85
CA VAL A 199 1.31 -5.60 -18.56
C VAL A 199 0.56 -4.65 -17.63
N VAL A 200 0.43 -3.39 -18.01
CA VAL A 200 -0.28 -2.36 -17.22
C VAL A 200 -1.53 -1.95 -17.97
N ASP A 201 -2.69 -2.15 -17.36
CA ASP A 201 -4.02 -1.89 -17.97
C ASP A 201 -4.18 -2.46 -19.40
N GLY A 202 -3.59 -3.64 -19.64
CA GLY A 202 -3.62 -4.32 -20.93
C GLY A 202 -2.50 -3.92 -21.90
N VAL A 203 -1.63 -2.97 -21.55
CA VAL A 203 -0.49 -2.54 -22.37
C VAL A 203 0.77 -3.28 -21.95
N PRO A 204 1.36 -4.14 -22.81
CA PRO A 204 2.56 -4.89 -22.49
C PRO A 204 3.83 -4.03 -22.63
N GLY A 205 4.84 -4.34 -21.81
CA GLY A 205 6.18 -3.74 -21.87
C GLY A 205 6.37 -2.48 -21.02
N ALA A 206 5.43 -2.18 -20.13
CA ALA A 206 5.58 -1.10 -19.17
C ALA A 206 6.61 -1.43 -18.07
N SER A 207 7.19 -0.40 -17.44
CA SER A 207 8.08 -0.57 -16.29
C SER A 207 7.30 -0.38 -14.98
N LEU A 208 7.44 -1.33 -14.05
CA LEU A 208 6.84 -1.22 -12.72
C LEU A 208 7.47 -0.12 -11.87
N SER A 209 8.73 0.20 -12.10
CA SER A 209 9.45 1.24 -11.35
C SER A 209 8.86 2.63 -11.54
N ASN A 210 8.19 2.85 -12.69
CA ASN A 210 7.59 4.14 -13.02
C ASN A 210 6.17 4.30 -12.45
N LEU A 211 5.58 3.22 -11.94
CA LEU A 211 4.22 3.25 -11.39
C LEU A 211 4.23 3.74 -9.95
N ASN A 212 3.26 4.60 -9.64
CA ASN A 212 2.99 4.96 -8.27
C ASN A 212 2.18 3.84 -7.60
N PRO A 213 2.63 3.28 -6.46
CA PRO A 213 1.87 2.27 -5.72
C PRO A 213 0.44 2.70 -5.40
N ASP A 214 0.24 3.99 -5.11
CA ASP A 214 -1.07 4.54 -4.79
C ASP A 214 -2.07 4.50 -5.97
N ASP A 215 -1.58 4.40 -7.21
CA ASP A 215 -2.41 4.29 -8.41
C ASP A 215 -2.81 2.85 -8.74
N ILE A 216 -2.23 1.87 -8.08
CA ILE A 216 -2.48 0.46 -8.34
C ILE A 216 -3.74 0.02 -7.59
N GLU A 217 -4.64 -0.67 -8.25
CA GLU A 217 -5.80 -1.33 -7.65
C GLU A 217 -5.45 -2.75 -7.22
N LYS A 218 -4.80 -3.51 -8.12
CA LYS A 218 -4.31 -4.88 -7.84
C LYS A 218 -3.20 -5.29 -8.80
N ILE A 219 -2.46 -6.30 -8.38
CA ILE A 219 -1.44 -6.96 -9.20
C ILE A 219 -1.77 -8.45 -9.25
N ASP A 220 -1.95 -8.98 -10.46
CA ASP A 220 -2.20 -10.38 -10.73
C ASP A 220 -0.98 -11.00 -11.41
N ILE A 221 -0.54 -12.18 -10.95
CA ILE A 221 0.59 -12.88 -11.57
C ILE A 221 0.10 -14.17 -12.21
N LEU A 222 0.23 -14.23 -13.53
CA LEU A 222 -0.07 -15.40 -14.34
C LEU A 222 1.18 -16.27 -14.43
N LYS A 223 1.10 -17.48 -13.85
CA LYS A 223 2.25 -18.38 -13.72
C LYS A 223 2.20 -19.54 -14.72
N ASP A 224 1.00 -19.92 -15.16
CA ASP A 224 0.79 -21.10 -15.98
C ASP A 224 0.71 -20.77 -17.47
N ALA A 225 1.16 -21.71 -18.31
CA ALA A 225 1.16 -21.54 -19.76
C ALA A 225 -0.24 -21.29 -20.33
N SER A 226 -1.29 -21.88 -19.75
CA SER A 226 -2.67 -21.67 -20.17
C SER A 226 -3.12 -20.22 -19.99
N SER A 227 -2.77 -19.60 -18.86
CA SER A 227 -3.13 -18.20 -18.56
C SER A 227 -2.24 -17.19 -19.30
N THR A 228 -1.02 -17.58 -19.69
CA THR A 228 -0.06 -16.70 -20.38
C THR A 228 -0.09 -16.84 -21.90
N ALA A 229 -0.79 -17.86 -22.46
CA ALA A 229 -0.80 -18.19 -23.88
C ALA A 229 -1.17 -17.02 -24.82
N ILE A 230 -2.08 -16.17 -24.39
CA ILE A 230 -2.53 -14.99 -25.17
C ILE A 230 -1.41 -13.94 -25.40
N TYR A 231 -0.36 -13.94 -24.57
CA TYR A 231 0.79 -13.05 -24.70
C TYR A 231 1.94 -13.68 -25.51
N GLY A 232 1.77 -14.93 -25.98
CA GLY A 232 2.70 -15.66 -26.83
C GLY A 232 4.06 -15.92 -26.16
N SER A 233 5.11 -16.03 -26.97
CA SER A 233 6.47 -16.37 -26.52
C SER A 233 7.07 -15.35 -25.54
N ARG A 234 6.59 -14.11 -25.54
CA ARG A 234 7.05 -13.07 -24.60
C ARG A 234 6.67 -13.35 -23.14
N ALA A 235 5.71 -14.23 -22.92
CA ALA A 235 5.17 -14.58 -21.62
C ALA A 235 5.71 -15.89 -21.04
N THR A 236 6.76 -16.46 -21.64
CA THR A 236 7.37 -17.73 -21.21
C THR A 236 7.81 -17.72 -19.74
N ASN A 237 8.28 -16.55 -19.25
CA ASN A 237 8.70 -16.37 -17.86
C ASN A 237 7.56 -15.92 -16.93
N GLY A 238 6.31 -16.02 -17.37
CA GLY A 238 5.13 -15.52 -16.66
C GLY A 238 4.78 -14.07 -17.01
N VAL A 239 3.62 -13.63 -16.52
CA VAL A 239 3.11 -12.28 -16.75
C VAL A 239 2.73 -11.64 -15.42
N VAL A 240 3.17 -10.40 -15.22
CA VAL A 240 2.75 -9.53 -14.12
C VAL A 240 1.75 -8.54 -14.67
N MET A 241 0.49 -8.71 -14.32
CA MET A 241 -0.60 -7.82 -14.72
C MET A 241 -0.89 -6.82 -13.63
N VAL A 242 -0.80 -5.55 -13.97
CA VAL A 242 -1.11 -4.44 -13.08
C VAL A 242 -2.40 -3.80 -13.54
N THR A 243 -3.40 -3.79 -12.67
CA THR A 243 -4.63 -3.04 -12.87
C THR A 243 -4.56 -1.78 -12.04
N THR A 244 -4.74 -0.63 -12.70
CA THR A 244 -4.70 0.66 -12.02
C THR A 244 -6.10 1.11 -11.60
N LYS A 245 -6.19 1.91 -10.54
CA LYS A 245 -7.45 2.48 -10.04
C LYS A 245 -8.20 3.21 -11.15
N ARG A 246 -9.49 2.92 -11.27
CA ARG A 246 -10.40 3.51 -12.26
C ARG A 246 -11.43 4.40 -11.59
N GLY A 247 -12.00 5.32 -12.35
CA GLY A 247 -13.12 6.12 -11.89
C GLY A 247 -14.37 5.26 -11.64
N LYS A 248 -15.10 5.57 -10.58
CA LYS A 248 -16.39 4.95 -10.26
C LYS A 248 -17.51 5.97 -10.40
N ILE A 249 -18.72 5.51 -10.71
CA ILE A 249 -19.90 6.37 -10.74
C ILE A 249 -20.15 6.91 -9.34
N GLY A 250 -20.27 8.22 -9.21
CA GLY A 250 -20.52 8.89 -7.94
C GLY A 250 -19.96 10.30 -7.89
N LYS A 251 -20.12 10.94 -6.73
CA LYS A 251 -19.55 12.25 -6.45
C LYS A 251 -18.04 12.21 -6.53
N VAL A 252 -17.43 13.33 -6.88
CA VAL A 252 -15.98 13.48 -6.91
C VAL A 252 -15.42 13.18 -5.51
N LYS A 253 -14.49 12.24 -5.45
CA LYS A 253 -13.72 11.91 -4.26
C LYS A 253 -12.27 12.33 -4.50
N ILE A 254 -11.75 13.15 -3.60
CA ILE A 254 -10.36 13.59 -3.61
C ILE A 254 -9.67 12.88 -2.45
N ASP A 255 -8.61 12.16 -2.75
CA ASP A 255 -7.79 11.47 -1.77
C ASP A 255 -6.36 12.02 -1.84
N TYR A 256 -5.76 12.26 -0.68
CA TYR A 256 -4.36 12.60 -0.54
C TYR A 256 -3.66 11.54 0.30
N SER A 257 -2.53 11.07 -0.20
CA SER A 257 -1.62 10.14 0.49
C SER A 257 -0.23 10.74 0.53
N GLY A 258 0.41 10.72 1.68
CA GLY A 258 1.77 11.23 1.80
C GLY A 258 2.48 10.65 3.02
N TYR A 259 3.79 10.45 2.87
CA TYR A 259 4.68 10.09 3.95
C TYR A 259 6.06 10.74 3.77
N ALA A 260 6.77 10.88 4.88
CA ALA A 260 8.18 11.25 4.92
C ALA A 260 8.89 10.32 5.90
N GLY A 261 10.14 10.00 5.62
CA GLY A 261 10.91 9.11 6.47
C GLY A 261 12.41 9.22 6.25
N TYR A 262 13.15 8.61 7.17
CA TYR A 262 14.60 8.47 7.08
C TYR A 262 14.97 7.00 7.05
N ARG A 263 15.95 6.65 6.20
CA ARG A 263 16.61 5.35 6.18
C ARG A 263 18.03 5.50 6.68
N LYS A 264 18.47 4.56 7.49
CA LYS A 264 19.84 4.44 7.94
C LYS A 264 20.26 2.97 7.93
N TYR A 265 21.53 2.73 7.88
CA TYR A 265 22.07 1.40 8.12
C TYR A 265 21.77 1.01 9.57
N THR A 266 21.20 -0.18 9.76
CA THR A 266 20.93 -0.74 11.09
C THR A 266 22.05 -1.66 11.57
N ASN A 267 22.78 -2.24 10.63
CA ASN A 267 23.88 -3.15 10.91
C ASN A 267 24.98 -2.89 9.90
N MET A 268 26.00 -2.16 10.33
CA MET A 268 27.23 -1.98 9.58
C MET A 268 28.22 -3.03 10.03
N PRO A 269 28.97 -3.68 9.13
CA PRO A 269 30.08 -4.52 9.54
C PRO A 269 31.11 -3.68 10.29
N ASP A 270 31.66 -4.23 11.37
CA ASP A 270 32.77 -3.60 12.05
C ASP A 270 33.98 -3.56 11.11
N MET A 271 34.33 -2.36 10.71
CA MET A 271 35.47 -2.13 9.86
C MET A 271 36.72 -1.97 10.70
N MET A 272 37.85 -2.35 10.15
CA MET A 272 39.15 -2.20 10.80
C MET A 272 39.43 -0.72 11.08
N SER A 273 39.82 -0.42 12.31
CA SER A 273 40.31 0.90 12.67
C SER A 273 41.65 1.24 11.98
N GLY A 274 41.99 2.51 11.93
CA GLY A 274 43.27 2.93 11.35
C GLY A 274 44.47 2.30 12.05
N GLU A 275 44.42 2.15 13.37
CA GLU A 275 45.47 1.49 14.14
C GLU A 275 45.61 -0.02 13.81
N GLU A 276 44.47 -0.71 13.72
CA GLU A 276 44.44 -2.12 13.33
C GLU A 276 44.96 -2.32 11.91
N TYR A 277 44.60 -1.42 10.98
CA TYR A 277 45.14 -1.43 9.61
C TYR A 277 46.66 -1.28 9.58
N VAL A 278 47.20 -0.33 10.36
CA VAL A 278 48.65 -0.11 10.46
C VAL A 278 49.35 -1.39 11.01
N GLN A 279 48.78 -2.02 12.03
CA GLN A 279 49.31 -3.27 12.57
C GLN A 279 49.28 -4.39 11.53
N LEU A 280 48.12 -4.54 10.84
CA LEU A 280 47.97 -5.55 9.78
C LEU A 280 48.99 -5.36 8.67
N ALA A 281 49.19 -4.11 8.23
CA ALA A 281 50.15 -3.78 7.16
C ALA A 281 51.63 -4.12 7.59
N ARG A 282 51.97 -3.80 8.84
CA ARG A 282 53.28 -4.18 9.43
C ARG A 282 53.46 -5.69 9.46
N GLU A 283 52.45 -6.43 9.94
CA GLU A 283 52.45 -7.89 10.03
C GLU A 283 52.48 -8.54 8.63
N ALA A 284 51.73 -8.04 7.66
CA ALA A 284 51.79 -8.53 6.29
C ALA A 284 53.19 -8.37 5.67
N LYS A 285 53.82 -7.21 5.91
CA LYS A 285 55.17 -6.96 5.41
C LYS A 285 56.23 -7.83 6.10
N ARG A 286 56.11 -8.05 7.44
CA ARG A 286 56.95 -8.96 8.23
C ARG A 286 56.85 -10.38 7.70
N ALA A 287 55.65 -10.89 7.43
CA ALA A 287 55.43 -12.24 6.91
C ALA A 287 56.11 -12.45 5.55
N GLY A 288 56.09 -11.43 4.64
CA GLY A 288 56.77 -11.46 3.37
C GLY A 288 58.30 -11.23 3.43
N ASN A 289 58.85 -10.85 4.59
CA ASN A 289 60.25 -10.51 4.78
C ASN A 289 60.96 -11.45 5.77
N ASN A 290 60.81 -12.73 5.60
CA ASN A 290 61.43 -13.75 6.48
C ASN A 290 61.19 -13.50 7.97
N ASN A 291 60.00 -13.10 8.34
CA ASN A 291 59.60 -12.76 9.71
C ASN A 291 60.36 -11.59 10.38
N LYS A 292 60.93 -10.70 9.56
CA LYS A 292 61.61 -9.49 10.07
C LYS A 292 60.78 -8.24 9.79
N TYR A 293 60.61 -7.39 10.82
CA TYR A 293 60.04 -6.09 10.66
C TYR A 293 60.95 -5.19 9.81
N VAL A 294 60.34 -4.32 9.03
CA VAL A 294 60.96 -3.25 8.28
C VAL A 294 60.55 -1.90 8.83
N ASP A 295 61.27 -0.85 8.46
CA ASP A 295 60.90 0.52 8.81
C ASP A 295 59.59 0.91 8.19
N ASP A 296 58.80 1.66 8.88
CA ASP A 296 57.45 2.14 8.43
C ASP A 296 57.51 2.94 7.12
N SER A 297 58.63 3.61 6.86
CA SER A 297 58.83 4.34 5.61
C SER A 297 58.90 3.43 4.37
N GLN A 298 59.11 2.11 4.56
CA GLN A 298 59.09 1.11 3.49
C GLN A 298 57.70 0.48 3.31
N ILE A 299 56.72 0.80 4.20
CA ILE A 299 55.37 0.27 4.19
C ILE A 299 54.40 1.37 3.77
N PHE A 300 54.57 2.55 4.34
CA PHE A 300 53.60 3.67 4.24
C PHE A 300 54.21 4.84 3.49
N THR A 301 53.36 5.61 2.82
CA THR A 301 53.72 6.87 2.17
C THR A 301 53.99 7.97 3.22
N ALA A 302 54.64 9.07 2.81
CA ALA A 302 54.88 10.18 3.74
C ALA A 302 53.65 10.81 4.34
N SER A 303 52.51 10.82 3.60
CA SER A 303 51.20 11.29 4.10
C SER A 303 50.59 10.33 5.13
N GLU A 304 50.72 9.03 4.89
CA GLU A 304 50.23 8.01 5.85
C GLU A 304 51.09 7.99 7.11
N LEU A 305 52.43 8.12 7.01
CA LEU A 305 53.27 8.24 8.19
C LEU A 305 52.92 9.44 9.06
N LYS A 306 52.58 10.57 8.43
CA LYS A 306 52.13 11.73 9.17
C LYS A 306 50.81 11.46 9.86
N ALA A 307 49.83 10.85 9.19
CA ALA A 307 48.56 10.49 9.76
C ALA A 307 48.72 9.50 10.97
N ILE A 308 49.66 8.55 10.85
CA ILE A 308 49.99 7.60 11.93
C ILE A 308 50.58 8.34 13.14
N GLN A 309 51.52 9.29 12.89
CA GLN A 309 52.13 10.09 13.96
C GLN A 309 51.16 11.02 14.67
N ASP A 310 50.25 11.61 13.89
CA ASP A 310 49.23 12.51 14.41
C ASP A 310 48.04 11.77 15.04
N GLY A 311 47.96 10.43 14.91
CA GLY A 311 46.82 9.62 15.34
C GLY A 311 45.52 9.99 14.63
N ASN A 312 45.60 10.61 13.47
CA ASN A 312 44.47 11.13 12.71
C ASN A 312 44.12 10.19 11.56
N TYR A 313 43.21 9.27 11.80
CA TYR A 313 42.72 8.32 10.83
C TYR A 313 41.38 8.80 10.27
N PHE A 314 41.21 8.66 8.96
CA PHE A 314 40.00 9.07 8.28
C PHE A 314 39.02 7.90 8.20
N ASP A 315 37.82 8.09 8.73
CA ASP A 315 36.74 7.11 8.61
C ASP A 315 36.03 7.26 7.26
N TRP A 316 36.38 6.38 6.33
CA TRP A 316 35.79 6.37 5.00
C TRP A 316 34.32 5.96 5.00
N VAL A 317 33.88 5.11 5.94
CA VAL A 317 32.51 4.64 6.04
C VAL A 317 31.61 5.77 6.46
N ASP A 318 32.00 6.49 7.51
CA ASP A 318 31.26 7.66 7.98
C ASP A 318 31.23 8.79 6.96
N ALA A 319 32.35 8.99 6.24
CA ALA A 319 32.47 10.05 5.24
C ALA A 319 31.58 9.86 3.99
N VAL A 320 31.26 8.61 3.62
CA VAL A 320 30.47 8.31 2.43
C VAL A 320 29.04 7.88 2.74
N SER A 321 28.74 7.56 4.01
CA SER A 321 27.42 7.11 4.42
C SER A 321 26.68 8.20 5.19
N SER A 322 25.44 8.42 4.80
CA SER A 322 24.57 9.38 5.49
C SER A 322 23.14 8.83 5.64
N PRO A 323 22.39 9.26 6.66
CA PRO A 323 20.97 8.95 6.73
C PRO A 323 20.26 9.52 5.49
N ALA A 324 19.53 8.68 4.79
CA ALA A 324 18.83 9.02 3.56
C ALA A 324 17.40 9.48 3.85
N PHE A 325 17.03 10.67 3.41
CA PHE A 325 15.67 11.17 3.49
C PHE A 325 14.84 10.67 2.31
N MET A 326 13.58 10.35 2.55
CA MET A 326 12.63 10.01 1.51
C MET A 326 11.26 10.63 1.79
N THR A 327 10.56 10.99 0.72
CA THR A 327 9.18 11.51 0.83
C THR A 327 8.36 11.12 -0.39
N ASN A 328 7.07 10.88 -0.19
CA ASN A 328 6.10 10.64 -1.24
C ASN A 328 4.84 11.46 -0.98
N HIS A 329 4.32 12.08 -2.01
CA HIS A 329 3.08 12.83 -1.98
C HIS A 329 2.27 12.50 -3.21
N THR A 330 1.04 12.02 -3.01
CA THR A 330 0.13 11.67 -4.09
C THR A 330 -1.22 12.30 -3.82
N ILE A 331 -1.77 13.00 -4.80
CA ILE A 331 -3.13 13.49 -4.81
C ILE A 331 -3.89 12.79 -5.93
N SER A 332 -5.09 12.31 -5.64
CA SER A 332 -5.94 11.67 -6.63
C SER A 332 -7.37 12.18 -6.56
N ALA A 333 -8.04 12.22 -7.71
CA ALA A 333 -9.43 12.60 -7.84
C ALA A 333 -10.14 11.57 -8.69
N THR A 334 -11.19 10.95 -8.14
CA THR A 334 -11.99 9.94 -8.83
C THR A 334 -13.46 10.33 -8.79
N GLY A 335 -14.18 10.02 -9.86
CA GLY A 335 -15.60 10.32 -9.93
C GLY A 335 -16.19 9.99 -11.29
N GLY A 336 -17.46 10.32 -11.48
CA GLY A 336 -18.12 10.16 -12.76
C GLY A 336 -19.62 9.96 -12.67
N ASN A 337 -20.23 9.81 -13.82
CA ASN A 337 -21.64 9.50 -14.00
C ASN A 337 -21.80 8.28 -14.92
N GLU A 338 -23.04 7.92 -15.27
CA GLU A 338 -23.34 6.80 -16.15
C GLU A 338 -22.76 6.94 -17.58
N MET A 339 -22.45 8.17 -18.03
CA MET A 339 -21.89 8.41 -19.36
C MET A 339 -20.37 8.41 -19.36
N ALA A 340 -19.73 8.87 -18.28
CA ALA A 340 -18.27 8.94 -18.21
C ALA A 340 -17.77 8.85 -16.75
N THR A 341 -16.72 8.06 -16.57
CA THR A 341 -15.97 8.00 -15.31
C THR A 341 -14.54 8.45 -15.55
N TYR A 342 -13.92 9.03 -14.52
CA TYR A 342 -12.54 9.50 -14.58
C TYR A 342 -11.78 9.19 -13.30
N ALA A 343 -10.48 8.97 -13.46
CA ALA A 343 -9.51 8.91 -12.39
C ALA A 343 -8.29 9.74 -12.80
N LEU A 344 -7.94 10.69 -11.98
CA LEU A 344 -6.80 11.58 -12.15
C LEU A 344 -5.90 11.38 -10.95
N SER A 345 -4.59 11.31 -11.14
CA SER A 345 -3.62 11.36 -10.05
C SER A 345 -2.40 12.17 -10.45
N ALA A 346 -1.77 12.78 -9.44
CA ALA A 346 -0.48 13.42 -9.54
C ALA A 346 0.36 13.04 -8.32
N GLY A 347 1.61 12.69 -8.54
CA GLY A 347 2.50 12.23 -7.49
C GLY A 347 3.91 12.79 -7.62
N TYR A 348 4.52 13.00 -6.46
CA TYR A 348 5.91 13.36 -6.31
C TYR A 348 6.57 12.40 -5.33
N TYR A 349 7.67 11.81 -5.74
CA TYR A 349 8.51 10.94 -4.92
C TYR A 349 9.94 11.42 -4.95
N PHE A 350 10.56 11.48 -3.78
CA PHE A 350 11.96 11.80 -3.60
C PHE A 350 12.62 10.82 -2.65
N GLU A 351 13.84 10.40 -2.96
CA GLU A 351 14.64 9.47 -2.18
C GLU A 351 16.11 9.81 -2.30
N ASP A 352 16.76 10.10 -1.17
CA ASP A 352 18.22 10.18 -1.09
C ASP A 352 18.86 8.80 -1.00
N GLY A 353 20.05 8.65 -1.51
CA GLY A 353 20.89 7.47 -1.28
C GLY A 353 21.57 7.53 0.08
N MET A 354 21.76 6.36 0.67
CA MET A 354 22.58 6.22 1.88
C MET A 354 24.08 6.34 1.58
N LEU A 355 24.47 6.33 0.32
CA LEU A 355 25.83 6.62 -0.17
C LEU A 355 25.78 7.88 -1.03
N GLU A 356 26.54 8.88 -0.66
CA GLU A 356 26.63 10.13 -1.42
C GLU A 356 27.50 10.00 -2.70
N PRO A 357 27.17 10.74 -3.77
CA PRO A 357 26.02 11.59 -4.02
C PRO A 357 24.95 10.85 -4.84
N GLN A 358 23.97 10.28 -4.24
CA GLN A 358 22.90 9.57 -4.94
C GLN A 358 21.56 10.16 -4.55
N GLU A 359 20.78 10.59 -5.52
CA GLU A 359 19.41 11.06 -5.33
C GLU A 359 18.51 10.53 -6.46
N TYR A 360 17.25 10.31 -6.17
CA TYR A 360 16.25 9.93 -7.12
C TYR A 360 14.96 10.72 -6.89
N SER A 361 14.43 11.30 -7.95
CA SER A 361 13.15 11.96 -7.92
C SER A 361 12.26 11.47 -9.05
N ARG A 362 10.98 11.28 -8.75
CA ARG A 362 9.96 10.87 -9.72
C ARG A 362 8.76 11.79 -9.63
N TYR A 363 8.41 12.38 -10.76
CA TYR A 363 7.18 13.12 -10.95
C TYR A 363 6.28 12.28 -11.85
N GLY A 364 5.06 12.03 -11.42
CA GLY A 364 4.13 11.20 -12.16
C GLY A 364 2.75 11.83 -12.21
N GLY A 365 2.04 11.60 -13.30
CA GLY A 365 0.65 11.95 -13.44
C GLY A 365 -0.07 10.88 -14.26
N LYS A 366 -1.30 10.57 -13.86
CA LYS A 366 -2.15 9.60 -14.53
C LYS A 366 -3.49 10.22 -14.82
N VAL A 367 -3.98 9.98 -16.03
CA VAL A 367 -5.32 10.36 -16.46
C VAL A 367 -5.98 9.11 -17.04
N HIS A 368 -7.04 8.66 -16.41
CA HIS A 368 -7.89 7.59 -16.93
C HIS A 368 -9.30 8.13 -17.13
N ARG A 369 -9.82 8.03 -18.35
CA ARG A 369 -11.19 8.38 -18.69
C ARG A 369 -11.85 7.18 -19.38
N ASN A 370 -13.00 6.77 -18.87
CA ASN A 370 -13.85 5.80 -19.52
C ASN A 370 -15.16 6.51 -19.93
N SER A 371 -15.53 6.44 -21.21
CA SER A 371 -16.77 7.00 -21.73
C SER A 371 -17.58 5.92 -22.43
N ILE A 372 -18.84 5.78 -22.04
CA ILE A 372 -19.77 4.83 -22.65
C ILE A 372 -20.50 5.58 -23.76
N LEU A 373 -20.13 5.35 -25.01
CA LEU A 373 -20.89 5.80 -26.16
C LEU A 373 -22.12 4.88 -26.30
N ARG A 374 -23.27 5.34 -25.84
CA ARG A 374 -24.54 4.67 -26.09
C ARG A 374 -24.92 4.92 -27.55
N ALA A 375 -24.65 3.98 -28.44
CA ALA A 375 -25.17 4.00 -29.80
C ALA A 375 -26.71 3.82 -29.71
N GLU A 376 -27.47 4.88 -29.78
CA GLU A 376 -28.90 4.80 -30.01
C GLU A 376 -29.11 4.22 -31.41
N ARG A 377 -29.45 2.94 -31.47
CA ARG A 377 -29.99 2.31 -32.68
C ARG A 377 -31.39 2.90 -32.93
N LYS A 378 -31.49 4.00 -33.67
CA LYS A 378 -32.75 4.41 -34.27
C LYS A 378 -33.17 3.34 -35.27
N THR A 379 -33.98 2.40 -34.81
CA THR A 379 -34.76 1.58 -35.74
C THR A 379 -35.78 2.50 -36.43
N ARG A 380 -35.44 2.98 -37.62
CA ARG A 380 -36.45 3.50 -38.55
C ARG A 380 -37.33 2.30 -38.92
N GLY A 381 -38.54 2.31 -38.40
CA GLY A 381 -39.59 1.43 -38.88
C GLY A 381 -39.85 1.78 -40.35
N GLY A 382 -39.39 0.95 -41.26
CA GLY A 382 -39.81 0.95 -42.63
C GLY A 382 -41.21 0.36 -42.72
N MET A 383 -42.18 1.17 -43.01
CA MET A 383 -43.50 0.78 -43.37
C MET A 383 -43.42 0.27 -44.83
N CYS A 384 -43.53 -1.03 -45.01
CA CYS A 384 -43.80 -1.59 -46.35
C CYS A 384 -45.29 -1.41 -46.64
N LEU A 385 -45.59 -0.75 -47.76
CA LEU A 385 -46.83 -0.87 -48.49
C LEU A 385 -46.75 -2.06 -49.43
#